data_fccba441208de2ad8196a4c359f4aba3
#
_entry.id   fccba441208de2ad8196a4c359f4aba3
#
_cell.length_a   1.000
_cell.length_b   1.000
_cell.length_c   1.000
_cell.angle_alpha   90.00
_cell.angle_beta   90.00
_cell.angle_gamma   90.00
#
_symmetry.space_group_name_H-M   'P 1'
#
loop_
_entity.id
_entity.type
_entity.pdbx_description
1 polymer ?
#
loop_
_entity_poly.entity_id
_entity_poly.type
_entity_poly.pdbx_seq_one_letter_code
_entity_poly.pdbx_strand_id
1 'polypeptide(L)'
;MNIPELFGCNVFNDVVMRSTLPKDVYKSLRKTIDNGERIDMSIADSVANAMKDWATSKGATHYTHWFQPLTNLTAEKHDSFIEPVGNDEVIMQLTGKSLIVGEPDASSFPSGGSRETFAARGYTAWDPTSPAFVKEGTLYIPTIFVSYTGETLDKKAPLLKSMTAIDRATKRILKLFGIECAKVNTTVGPEQEYFLVDKKLYEQRKDLVLTGRTLFGAPSCKGQEMDDHYFGALKPRVADFMRDLDETLWKYGVLSKSKHNEAAPAQHELAPIFSTMNVAVDSNQLTMDVMKKVALRHDMVCLLHEKPFAGVNGSGKHNNWSLSTTGLNLLDPGPHPESNTLFMLVLACIIKAVDKYQGLLRACIASAGNDHRLGGGEAPPAILSVYLGDELGAIVDSIVMGKDYVPKRAIKGSIGVPESPIFPIDSTDRNRTSPFAFTGNKFEFRMLGSSQNIALPNTVLNTAVAESFRQFADVLENAKNFDTALAKLIKETFKNHKRILFDGNGYSDDWQKEAAARGLANLPTSVDAYKTFMSEKNVELFSSLGVMSETEMRSREEIYFENYAKIINIEALTMIEMVSRDIVPAVSAYTRDLADAAEI
;
A
#
# COMPACT_ATOMS: atom_id res chain seq x y z
N MET A 1 -17.61 10.84 -23.85
CA MET A 1 -16.21 11.04 -23.31
C MET A 1 -15.28 10.07 -23.99
N ASN A 2 -14.11 10.51 -24.46
CA ASN A 2 -13.07 9.66 -25.02
C ASN A 2 -12.04 9.35 -23.92
N ILE A 3 -12.16 8.19 -23.27
CA ILE A 3 -11.28 7.80 -22.15
C ILE A 3 -9.80 7.74 -22.57
N PRO A 4 -9.41 7.18 -23.73
CA PRO A 4 -8.01 7.21 -24.19
C PRO A 4 -7.39 8.62 -24.30
N GLU A 5 -8.15 9.64 -24.66
CA GLU A 5 -7.67 11.03 -24.72
C GLU A 5 -7.64 11.69 -23.34
N LEU A 6 -8.53 11.26 -22.44
CA LEU A 6 -8.59 11.76 -21.07
C LEU A 6 -7.46 11.22 -20.20
N PHE A 7 -7.11 9.94 -20.41
CA PHE A 7 -6.16 9.24 -19.54
C PHE A 7 -4.78 9.87 -19.57
N GLY A 8 -4.30 10.28 -18.40
CA GLY A 8 -2.98 10.89 -18.24
C GLY A 8 -2.82 12.28 -18.86
N CYS A 9 -3.94 12.96 -19.23
CA CYS A 9 -3.86 14.28 -19.84
C CYS A 9 -3.21 15.36 -18.95
N ASN A 10 -3.20 15.13 -17.65
CA ASN A 10 -2.54 15.97 -16.64
C ASN A 10 -1.24 15.36 -16.09
N VAL A 11 -0.61 14.42 -16.80
CA VAL A 11 0.62 13.74 -16.40
C VAL A 11 1.74 14.03 -17.39
N PHE A 12 2.91 14.37 -16.87
CA PHE A 12 4.14 14.46 -17.66
C PHE A 12 4.65 13.05 -17.96
N ASN A 13 3.90 12.35 -18.81
CA ASN A 13 4.09 10.93 -19.16
C ASN A 13 5.05 10.76 -20.34
N ASP A 14 5.27 9.51 -20.76
CA ASP A 14 6.17 9.17 -21.87
C ASP A 14 5.80 9.90 -23.18
N VAL A 15 4.52 10.03 -23.48
CA VAL A 15 4.04 10.73 -24.70
C VAL A 15 4.42 12.21 -24.64
N VAL A 16 4.21 12.85 -23.50
CA VAL A 16 4.59 14.27 -23.29
C VAL A 16 6.10 14.42 -23.33
N MET A 17 6.85 13.61 -22.60
CA MET A 17 8.31 13.62 -22.58
C MET A 17 8.90 13.49 -23.99
N ARG A 18 8.38 12.56 -24.78
CA ARG A 18 8.83 12.33 -26.17
C ARG A 18 8.58 13.50 -27.10
N SER A 19 7.48 14.22 -26.88
CA SER A 19 7.09 15.37 -27.71
C SER A 19 7.73 16.69 -27.31
N THR A 20 8.17 16.83 -26.04
CA THR A 20 8.65 18.09 -25.48
C THR A 20 10.17 18.13 -25.25
N LEU A 21 10.80 16.96 -25.04
CA LEU A 21 12.23 16.87 -24.76
C LEU A 21 13.06 16.69 -26.03
N PRO A 22 14.28 17.26 -26.12
CA PRO A 22 15.28 16.87 -27.11
C PRO A 22 15.54 15.35 -27.07
N LYS A 23 15.83 14.73 -28.21
CA LYS A 23 15.94 13.26 -28.34
C LYS A 23 17.00 12.63 -27.44
N ASP A 24 18.12 13.30 -27.23
CA ASP A 24 19.21 12.87 -26.35
C ASP A 24 18.81 12.97 -24.87
N VAL A 25 18.19 14.07 -24.47
CA VAL A 25 17.65 14.29 -23.13
C VAL A 25 16.58 13.22 -22.80
N TYR A 26 15.63 13.00 -23.71
CA TYR A 26 14.62 11.96 -23.58
C TYR A 26 15.24 10.57 -23.39
N LYS A 27 16.22 10.20 -24.23
CA LYS A 27 16.92 8.91 -24.12
C LYS A 27 17.67 8.75 -22.80
N SER A 28 18.35 9.81 -22.33
CA SER A 28 19.05 9.81 -21.05
C SER A 28 18.07 9.62 -19.88
N LEU A 29 16.96 10.37 -19.87
CA LEU A 29 15.93 10.26 -18.84
C LEU A 29 15.28 8.86 -18.84
N ARG A 30 15.01 8.29 -20.04
CA ARG A 30 14.46 6.92 -20.14
C ARG A 30 15.37 5.85 -19.58
N LYS A 31 16.69 5.96 -19.75
CA LYS A 31 17.64 5.01 -19.13
C LYS A 31 17.53 5.01 -17.61
N THR A 32 17.38 6.19 -16.99
CA THR A 32 17.16 6.30 -15.55
C THR A 32 15.85 5.62 -15.15
N ILE A 33 14.75 5.87 -15.87
CA ILE A 33 13.42 5.33 -15.55
C ILE A 33 13.38 3.82 -15.76
N ASP A 34 13.84 3.33 -16.90
CA ASP A 34 13.69 1.93 -17.32
C ASP A 34 14.69 0.99 -16.65
N ASN A 35 15.94 1.43 -16.53
CA ASN A 35 17.04 0.59 -16.07
C ASN A 35 17.45 0.87 -14.61
N GLY A 36 16.96 1.98 -14.01
CA GLY A 36 17.40 2.43 -12.70
C GLY A 36 18.83 2.98 -12.70
N GLU A 37 19.30 3.49 -13.86
CA GLU A 37 20.58 4.18 -13.96
C GLU A 37 20.54 5.52 -13.21
N ARG A 38 21.71 5.98 -12.78
CA ARG A 38 21.81 7.28 -12.11
C ARG A 38 21.43 8.39 -13.07
N ILE A 39 20.66 9.37 -12.59
CA ILE A 39 20.26 10.51 -13.41
C ILE A 39 21.50 11.32 -13.85
N ASP A 40 21.53 11.69 -15.12
CA ASP A 40 22.52 12.63 -15.65
C ASP A 40 22.09 14.07 -15.29
N MET A 41 22.85 14.71 -14.43
CA MET A 41 22.54 16.05 -13.94
C MET A 41 22.61 17.11 -15.04
N SER A 42 23.31 16.85 -16.15
CA SER A 42 23.42 17.79 -17.26
C SER A 42 22.13 18.01 -18.03
N ILE A 43 21.17 17.09 -17.93
CA ILE A 43 19.85 17.21 -18.58
C ILE A 43 18.82 17.98 -17.75
N ALA A 44 19.13 18.31 -16.49
CA ALA A 44 18.15 18.81 -15.52
C ALA A 44 17.45 20.10 -15.98
N ASP A 45 18.18 21.07 -16.49
CA ASP A 45 17.60 22.34 -16.98
C ASP A 45 16.68 22.13 -18.18
N SER A 46 17.04 21.22 -19.08
CA SER A 46 16.19 20.89 -20.24
C SER A 46 14.89 20.22 -19.81
N VAL A 47 14.96 19.31 -18.85
CA VAL A 47 13.76 18.64 -18.29
C VAL A 47 12.91 19.64 -17.53
N ALA A 48 13.50 20.47 -16.68
CA ALA A 48 12.80 21.48 -15.89
C ALA A 48 12.03 22.47 -16.77
N ASN A 49 12.67 23.00 -17.82
CA ASN A 49 12.03 23.92 -18.77
C ASN A 49 10.87 23.25 -19.51
N ALA A 50 11.06 22.04 -20.05
CA ALA A 50 10.00 21.32 -20.74
C ALA A 50 8.82 21.00 -19.82
N MET A 51 9.11 20.61 -18.57
CA MET A 51 8.10 20.31 -17.56
C MET A 51 7.31 21.57 -17.16
N LYS A 52 8.00 22.71 -16.98
CA LYS A 52 7.37 24.01 -16.70
C LYS A 52 6.49 24.46 -17.88
N ASP A 53 7.00 24.43 -19.11
CA ASP A 53 6.25 24.86 -20.31
C ASP A 53 5.01 23.99 -20.51
N TRP A 54 5.12 22.69 -20.31
CA TRP A 54 3.98 21.81 -20.34
C TRP A 54 2.98 22.12 -19.21
N ALA A 55 3.45 22.29 -17.98
CA ALA A 55 2.58 22.57 -16.82
C ALA A 55 1.85 23.91 -16.98
N THR A 56 2.52 24.95 -17.46
CA THR A 56 1.91 26.26 -17.74
C THR A 56 0.88 26.18 -18.85
N SER A 57 1.09 25.36 -19.88
CA SER A 57 0.09 25.08 -20.92
C SER A 57 -1.17 24.42 -20.35
N LYS A 58 -1.08 23.77 -19.18
CA LYS A 58 -2.18 23.20 -18.41
C LYS A 58 -2.75 24.17 -17.34
N GLY A 59 -2.28 25.42 -17.32
CA GLY A 59 -2.74 26.44 -16.40
C GLY A 59 -2.04 26.45 -15.04
N ALA A 60 -0.93 25.73 -14.88
CA ALA A 60 -0.18 25.77 -13.64
C ALA A 60 0.60 27.09 -13.51
N THR A 61 0.55 27.67 -12.30
CA THR A 61 1.29 28.88 -11.92
C THR A 61 2.33 28.63 -10.84
N HIS A 62 2.23 27.47 -10.20
CA HIS A 62 3.07 27.03 -9.09
C HIS A 62 3.60 25.63 -9.34
N TYR A 63 4.64 25.25 -8.59
CA TYR A 63 5.11 23.88 -8.46
C TYR A 63 5.30 23.50 -7.00
N THR A 64 5.30 22.22 -6.70
CA THR A 64 5.57 21.70 -5.38
C THR A 64 6.40 20.43 -5.45
N HIS A 65 7.36 20.29 -4.54
CA HIS A 65 8.02 19.04 -4.25
C HIS A 65 7.11 18.21 -3.36
N TRP A 66 6.46 17.23 -3.96
CA TRP A 66 5.46 16.38 -3.32
C TRP A 66 6.11 15.12 -2.78
N PHE A 67 6.05 14.92 -1.46
CA PHE A 67 6.64 13.76 -0.80
C PHE A 67 5.71 13.16 0.27
N GLN A 68 6.09 12.01 0.80
CA GLN A 68 5.31 11.21 1.74
C GLN A 68 6.03 11.15 3.10
N PRO A 69 5.77 12.08 4.03
CA PRO A 69 6.38 12.10 5.35
C PRO A 69 5.98 10.88 6.17
N LEU A 70 6.57 10.71 7.36
CA LEU A 70 6.30 9.56 8.23
C LEU A 70 4.88 9.55 8.83
N THR A 71 4.09 10.60 8.64
CA THR A 71 2.63 10.62 8.83
C THR A 71 1.92 9.90 7.66
N ASN A 72 0.59 9.79 7.72
CA ASN A 72 -0.21 9.21 6.61
C ASN A 72 -0.68 10.26 5.59
N LEU A 73 -0.22 11.49 5.72
CA LEU A 73 -0.50 12.58 4.78
C LEU A 73 0.65 12.72 3.78
N THR A 74 0.40 13.46 2.70
CA THR A 74 1.44 13.96 1.81
C THR A 74 1.85 15.37 2.23
N ALA A 75 3.09 15.76 1.95
CA ALA A 75 3.62 17.07 2.23
C ALA A 75 3.89 17.83 0.94
N GLU A 76 3.53 19.10 0.92
CA GLU A 76 3.66 19.97 -0.22
C GLU A 76 3.88 21.42 0.23
N LYS A 77 4.79 22.11 -0.44
CA LYS A 77 5.02 23.54 -0.31
C LYS A 77 4.98 24.14 -1.70
N HIS A 78 4.03 25.01 -1.97
CA HIS A 78 3.81 25.58 -3.29
C HIS A 78 4.67 26.81 -3.50
N ASP A 79 5.59 26.72 -4.44
CA ASP A 79 6.42 27.86 -4.90
C ASP A 79 5.92 28.34 -6.26
N SER A 80 5.82 29.64 -6.47
CA SER A 80 5.45 30.22 -7.76
C SER A 80 6.58 30.06 -8.77
N PHE A 81 6.24 29.97 -10.06
CA PHE A 81 7.22 30.06 -11.13
C PHE A 81 7.77 31.47 -11.34
N ILE A 82 7.32 32.50 -10.59
CA ILE A 82 7.72 33.88 -10.77
C ILE A 82 9.19 34.09 -10.39
N GLU A 83 9.97 34.62 -11.32
CA GLU A 83 11.33 35.09 -11.10
C GLU A 83 11.47 36.54 -11.56
N PRO A 84 11.95 37.47 -10.70
CA PRO A 84 12.14 38.85 -11.06
C PRO A 84 13.37 39.01 -11.99
N VAL A 85 13.19 39.77 -13.08
CA VAL A 85 14.29 40.07 -14.03
C VAL A 85 14.74 41.55 -13.97
N GLY A 86 14.21 42.32 -13.03
CA GLY A 86 14.47 43.74 -12.86
C GLY A 86 13.42 44.62 -13.57
N ASN A 87 13.44 45.93 -13.27
CA ASN A 87 12.53 46.91 -13.87
C ASN A 87 11.01 46.58 -13.66
N ASP A 88 10.67 45.96 -12.55
CA ASP A 88 9.31 45.50 -12.22
C ASP A 88 8.75 44.43 -13.19
N GLU A 89 9.62 43.78 -13.95
CA GLU A 89 9.27 42.68 -14.84
C GLU A 89 9.56 41.32 -14.19
N VAL A 90 8.77 40.31 -14.56
CA VAL A 90 8.92 38.93 -14.09
C VAL A 90 8.87 37.96 -15.27
N ILE A 91 9.53 36.82 -15.11
CA ILE A 91 9.41 35.66 -16.00
C ILE A 91 8.88 34.46 -15.23
N MET A 92 8.45 33.43 -15.95
CA MET A 92 8.12 32.13 -15.34
C MET A 92 9.31 31.18 -15.59
N GLN A 93 9.91 30.70 -14.51
CA GLN A 93 11.09 29.84 -14.55
C GLN A 93 10.96 28.65 -13.59
N LEU A 94 11.48 27.51 -14.01
CA LEU A 94 11.84 26.37 -13.16
C LEU A 94 13.26 25.95 -13.59
N THR A 95 14.22 26.11 -12.71
CA THR A 95 15.61 25.71 -12.99
C THR A 95 15.81 24.22 -12.76
N GLY A 96 16.82 23.63 -13.39
CA GLY A 96 17.22 22.25 -13.11
C GLY A 96 17.57 22.04 -11.63
N LYS A 97 18.20 23.04 -10.98
CA LYS A 97 18.46 23.01 -9.55
C LYS A 97 17.14 22.92 -8.75
N SER A 98 16.16 23.76 -9.07
CA SER A 98 14.86 23.78 -8.40
C SER A 98 14.02 22.53 -8.68
N LEU A 99 14.22 21.87 -9.85
CA LEU A 99 13.60 20.58 -10.12
C LEU A 99 14.19 19.48 -9.23
N ILE A 100 15.51 19.43 -9.11
CA ILE A 100 16.21 18.29 -8.48
C ILE A 100 16.16 18.36 -6.97
N VAL A 101 16.32 19.54 -6.37
CA VAL A 101 16.45 19.72 -4.93
C VAL A 101 15.61 20.90 -4.45
N GLY A 102 14.82 20.67 -3.41
CA GLY A 102 14.18 21.71 -2.61
C GLY A 102 14.70 21.69 -1.18
N GLU A 103 14.57 22.81 -0.47
CA GLU A 103 14.98 22.96 0.93
C GLU A 103 13.76 23.35 1.80
N PRO A 104 12.83 22.41 2.11
CA PRO A 104 11.75 22.69 3.02
C PRO A 104 12.27 22.79 4.46
N ASP A 105 11.56 23.54 5.30
CA ASP A 105 11.84 23.58 6.73
C ASP A 105 11.40 22.25 7.40
N ALA A 106 12.39 21.42 7.75
CA ALA A 106 12.16 20.11 8.36
C ALA A 106 11.58 20.21 9.78
N SER A 107 11.83 21.30 10.49
CA SER A 107 11.34 21.47 11.86
C SER A 107 9.82 21.64 11.94
N SER A 108 9.19 22.06 10.85
CA SER A 108 7.74 22.20 10.74
C SER A 108 6.98 20.89 10.57
N PHE A 109 7.69 19.78 10.31
CA PHE A 109 7.06 18.46 10.16
C PHE A 109 7.11 17.70 11.49
N PRO A 110 6.04 17.03 11.91
CA PRO A 110 6.02 16.22 13.14
C PRO A 110 7.09 15.14 13.19
N SER A 111 7.54 14.69 12.03
CA SER A 111 8.59 13.68 11.81
C SER A 111 9.81 14.26 11.10
N GLY A 112 9.98 15.57 11.10
CA GLY A 112 10.89 16.31 10.20
C GLY A 112 12.35 16.31 10.61
N GLY A 113 12.73 15.69 11.73
CA GLY A 113 14.13 15.48 12.13
C GLY A 113 14.32 14.07 12.66
N SER A 114 15.53 13.55 12.60
CA SER A 114 15.85 12.45 13.51
C SER A 114 15.69 13.00 14.93
N ARG A 115 15.08 12.25 15.84
CA ARG A 115 14.84 12.67 17.22
C ARG A 115 16.13 13.04 17.98
N GLU A 116 17.26 12.66 17.44
CA GLU A 116 18.59 12.91 17.98
C GLU A 116 19.21 14.24 17.54
N THR A 117 18.56 14.99 16.61
CA THR A 117 19.11 16.24 16.09
C THR A 117 18.10 17.41 16.21
N PHE A 118 18.62 18.60 16.48
CA PHE A 118 17.87 19.86 16.40
C PHE A 118 17.98 20.52 15.00
N ALA A 119 18.45 19.77 14.00
CA ALA A 119 18.61 20.28 12.65
C ALA A 119 17.25 20.56 12.02
N ALA A 120 17.02 21.82 11.64
CA ALA A 120 15.78 22.27 10.99
C ALA A 120 15.79 22.07 9.47
N ARG A 121 16.96 21.84 8.85
CA ARG A 121 17.09 21.67 7.40
C ARG A 121 16.82 20.25 6.97
N GLY A 122 16.06 20.12 5.88
CA GLY A 122 15.90 18.89 5.11
C GLY A 122 15.93 19.21 3.63
N TYR A 123 16.11 18.18 2.83
CA TYR A 123 16.16 18.28 1.36
C TYR A 123 15.13 17.34 0.75
N THR A 124 14.37 17.86 -0.22
CA THR A 124 13.62 17.02 -1.14
C THR A 124 14.52 16.73 -2.34
N ALA A 125 14.47 15.49 -2.85
CA ALA A 125 15.18 15.12 -4.07
C ALA A 125 14.21 14.51 -5.07
N TRP A 126 14.25 14.97 -6.32
CA TRP A 126 13.39 14.50 -7.38
C TRP A 126 13.51 12.99 -7.59
N ASP A 127 12.38 12.32 -7.70
CA ASP A 127 12.27 10.93 -8.14
C ASP A 127 11.82 10.90 -9.61
N PRO A 128 12.73 10.74 -10.58
CA PRO A 128 12.37 10.71 -12.00
C PRO A 128 11.60 9.45 -12.40
N THR A 129 11.54 8.43 -11.56
CA THR A 129 10.84 7.17 -11.83
C THR A 129 9.35 7.23 -11.58
N SER A 130 8.88 8.31 -10.95
CA SER A 130 7.46 8.64 -10.78
C SER A 130 7.12 9.88 -11.60
N PRO A 131 6.05 9.83 -12.42
CA PRO A 131 5.73 10.95 -13.31
C PRO A 131 5.19 12.14 -12.52
N ALA A 132 5.64 13.36 -12.91
CA ALA A 132 5.05 14.60 -12.42
C ALA A 132 3.65 14.82 -13.01
N PHE A 133 2.81 15.56 -12.32
CA PHE A 133 1.42 15.80 -12.74
C PHE A 133 0.94 17.21 -12.35
N VAL A 134 -0.06 17.72 -13.07
CA VAL A 134 -0.69 19.01 -12.74
C VAL A 134 -2.03 18.77 -12.06
N LYS A 135 -2.17 19.30 -10.85
CA LYS A 135 -3.38 19.25 -10.04
C LYS A 135 -3.71 20.66 -9.51
N GLU A 136 -4.93 21.13 -9.72
CA GLU A 136 -5.43 22.38 -9.15
C GLU A 136 -4.49 23.59 -9.40
N GLY A 137 -3.98 23.74 -10.62
CA GLY A 137 -3.11 24.85 -11.00
C GLY A 137 -1.67 24.79 -10.48
N THR A 138 -1.24 23.65 -9.99
CA THR A 138 0.12 23.39 -9.48
C THR A 138 0.74 22.18 -10.14
N LEU A 139 2.02 22.26 -10.48
CA LEU A 139 2.85 21.14 -10.91
C LEU A 139 3.35 20.38 -9.67
N TYR A 140 2.95 19.12 -9.54
CA TYR A 140 3.39 18.21 -8.48
C TYR A 140 4.59 17.40 -8.98
N ILE A 141 5.72 17.57 -8.33
CA ILE A 141 6.98 16.86 -8.64
C ILE A 141 7.20 15.81 -7.56
N PRO A 142 7.06 14.50 -7.87
CA PRO A 142 7.32 13.44 -6.90
C PRO A 142 8.77 13.46 -6.41
N THR A 143 8.96 13.46 -5.09
CA THR A 143 10.26 13.55 -4.44
C THR A 143 10.38 12.58 -3.27
N ILE A 144 11.61 12.35 -2.82
CA ILE A 144 11.95 11.80 -1.51
C ILE A 144 12.38 12.94 -0.59
N PHE A 145 12.37 12.70 0.73
CA PHE A 145 12.80 13.68 1.72
C PHE A 145 13.88 13.11 2.63
N VAL A 146 14.96 13.84 2.79
CA VAL A 146 16.11 13.47 3.61
C VAL A 146 16.47 14.60 4.59
N SER A 147 17.02 14.24 5.74
CA SER A 147 17.54 15.19 6.71
C SER A 147 18.82 15.89 6.20
N TYR A 148 19.22 16.93 6.91
CA TYR A 148 20.52 17.60 6.70
C TYR A 148 21.72 16.62 6.82
N THR A 149 21.60 15.62 7.66
CA THR A 149 22.64 14.60 7.91
C THR A 149 22.56 13.39 6.98
N GLY A 150 21.51 13.32 6.13
CA GLY A 150 21.36 12.33 5.07
C GLY A 150 20.42 11.16 5.39
N GLU A 151 19.82 11.11 6.59
CA GLU A 151 18.82 10.10 6.93
C GLU A 151 17.53 10.33 6.15
N THR A 152 16.89 9.25 5.73
CA THR A 152 15.60 9.33 5.05
C THR A 152 14.47 9.60 6.06
N LEU A 153 13.73 10.69 5.83
CA LEU A 153 12.65 11.16 6.69
C LEU A 153 11.28 11.03 6.04
N ASP A 154 11.18 10.20 5.02
CA ASP A 154 9.94 9.90 4.33
C ASP A 154 9.70 8.39 4.22
N LYS A 155 8.56 8.02 3.63
CA LYS A 155 8.19 6.62 3.40
C LYS A 155 8.70 6.10 2.06
N LYS A 156 8.93 6.98 1.08
CA LYS A 156 9.25 6.59 -0.30
C LYS A 156 10.73 6.22 -0.50
N ALA A 157 11.66 6.92 0.15
CA ALA A 157 13.08 6.61 -0.01
C ALA A 157 13.44 5.18 0.42
N PRO A 158 12.99 4.65 1.58
CA PRO A 158 13.18 3.24 1.91
C PRO A 158 12.51 2.28 0.91
N LEU A 159 11.35 2.66 0.36
CA LEU A 159 10.68 1.87 -0.67
C LEU A 159 11.56 1.73 -1.92
N LEU A 160 12.08 2.82 -2.46
CA LEU A 160 12.97 2.81 -3.63
C LEU A 160 14.24 1.99 -3.37
N LYS A 161 14.83 2.13 -2.17
CA LYS A 161 15.97 1.32 -1.74
C LYS A 161 15.62 -0.18 -1.68
N SER A 162 14.44 -0.54 -1.19
CA SER A 162 13.97 -1.93 -1.12
C SER A 162 13.73 -2.52 -2.51
N MET A 163 13.18 -1.72 -3.45
CA MET A 163 13.01 -2.12 -4.85
C MET A 163 14.38 -2.40 -5.50
N THR A 164 15.39 -1.60 -5.21
CA THR A 164 16.76 -1.84 -5.67
C THR A 164 17.37 -3.10 -5.06
N ALA A 165 17.12 -3.34 -3.78
CA ALA A 165 17.63 -4.52 -3.07
C ALA A 165 17.06 -5.82 -3.64
N ILE A 166 15.74 -5.86 -3.87
CA ILE A 166 15.08 -7.06 -4.44
C ILE A 166 15.45 -7.26 -5.91
N ASP A 167 15.59 -6.19 -6.70
CA ASP A 167 16.09 -6.28 -8.09
C ASP A 167 17.46 -6.97 -8.14
N ARG A 168 18.42 -6.49 -7.34
CA ARG A 168 19.78 -7.05 -7.28
C ARG A 168 19.78 -8.51 -6.84
N ALA A 169 19.05 -8.84 -5.78
CA ALA A 169 19.01 -10.19 -5.25
C ALA A 169 18.35 -11.17 -6.24
N THR A 170 17.25 -10.76 -6.86
CA THR A 170 16.52 -11.59 -7.83
C THR A 170 17.31 -11.82 -9.11
N LYS A 171 18.03 -10.81 -9.60
CA LYS A 171 18.90 -10.97 -10.79
C LYS A 171 19.99 -12.03 -10.58
N ARG A 172 20.54 -12.16 -9.37
CA ARG A 172 21.49 -13.24 -9.06
C ARG A 172 20.84 -14.62 -9.25
N ILE A 173 19.62 -14.78 -8.74
CA ILE A 173 18.86 -16.03 -8.94
C ILE A 173 18.57 -16.28 -10.41
N LEU A 174 18.02 -15.28 -11.13
CA LEU A 174 17.66 -15.43 -12.55
C LEU A 174 18.86 -15.82 -13.41
N LYS A 175 20.05 -15.26 -13.14
CA LYS A 175 21.28 -15.61 -13.83
C LYS A 175 21.64 -17.11 -13.68
N LEU A 176 21.37 -17.72 -12.53
CA LEU A 176 21.58 -19.14 -12.31
C LEU A 176 20.64 -20.03 -13.15
N PHE A 177 19.50 -19.48 -13.55
CA PHE A 177 18.57 -20.11 -14.50
C PHE A 177 18.81 -19.71 -15.96
N GLY A 178 19.91 -19.01 -16.26
CA GLY A 178 20.25 -18.54 -17.61
C GLY A 178 19.37 -17.39 -18.11
N ILE A 179 18.67 -16.69 -17.22
CA ILE A 179 17.79 -15.56 -17.54
C ILE A 179 18.53 -14.25 -17.24
N GLU A 180 18.80 -13.48 -18.29
CA GLU A 180 19.35 -12.12 -18.17
C GLU A 180 18.25 -11.10 -18.37
N CYS A 181 18.20 -10.08 -17.51
CA CYS A 181 17.23 -9.00 -17.59
C CYS A 181 17.83 -7.67 -17.14
N ALA A 182 17.35 -6.58 -17.71
CA ALA A 182 17.79 -5.24 -17.37
C ALA A 182 17.33 -4.85 -15.95
N LYS A 183 16.09 -5.20 -15.59
CA LYS A 183 15.47 -4.86 -14.31
C LYS A 183 14.42 -5.89 -13.89
N VAL A 184 14.37 -6.18 -12.61
CA VAL A 184 13.27 -6.88 -11.96
C VAL A 184 12.42 -5.83 -11.23
N ASN A 185 11.15 -5.81 -11.52
CA ASN A 185 10.20 -4.86 -10.95
C ASN A 185 9.30 -5.56 -9.94
N THR A 186 9.12 -4.93 -8.79
CA THR A 186 7.98 -5.22 -7.92
C THR A 186 6.79 -4.40 -8.38
N THR A 187 5.62 -5.02 -8.38
CA THR A 187 4.36 -4.40 -8.74
C THR A 187 3.36 -4.53 -7.61
N VAL A 188 2.44 -3.59 -7.52
CA VAL A 188 1.35 -3.65 -6.55
C VAL A 188 0.08 -3.02 -7.10
N GLY A 189 -1.07 -3.60 -6.75
CA GLY A 189 -2.41 -3.06 -6.97
C GLY A 189 -3.15 -3.01 -5.63
N PRO A 190 -3.23 -1.83 -4.99
CA PRO A 190 -3.95 -1.69 -3.73
C PRO A 190 -5.45 -1.50 -3.98
N GLU A 191 -6.28 -2.36 -3.43
CA GLU A 191 -7.75 -2.24 -3.44
C GLU A 191 -8.16 -1.29 -2.32
N GLN A 192 -8.74 -0.14 -2.66
CA GLN A 192 -9.09 0.90 -1.70
C GLN A 192 -10.54 0.79 -1.28
N GLU A 193 -10.78 0.30 -0.07
CA GLU A 193 -12.11 0.36 0.55
C GLU A 193 -12.32 1.70 1.26
N TYR A 194 -13.56 2.16 1.34
CA TYR A 194 -13.94 3.43 1.95
C TYR A 194 -15.44 3.48 2.29
N PHE A 195 -15.82 4.41 3.18
CA PHE A 195 -17.22 4.72 3.45
C PHE A 195 -17.60 6.09 2.90
N LEU A 196 -18.84 6.22 2.44
CA LEU A 196 -19.45 7.49 2.05
C LEU A 196 -20.59 7.81 3.00
N VAL A 197 -20.54 8.99 3.61
CA VAL A 197 -21.58 9.47 4.53
C VAL A 197 -22.12 10.82 4.06
N ASP A 198 -23.37 11.11 4.40
CA ASP A 198 -23.96 12.43 4.11
C ASP A 198 -23.21 13.53 4.87
N LYS A 199 -22.83 14.61 4.16
CA LYS A 199 -22.04 15.71 4.73
C LYS A 199 -22.74 16.38 5.89
N LYS A 200 -24.06 16.63 5.79
CA LYS A 200 -24.82 17.31 6.87
C LYS A 200 -24.89 16.47 8.14
N LEU A 201 -25.00 15.14 8.00
CA LEU A 201 -24.98 14.22 9.15
C LEU A 201 -23.59 14.12 9.76
N TYR A 202 -22.55 14.08 8.92
CA TYR A 202 -21.15 14.08 9.37
C TYR A 202 -20.80 15.30 10.19
N GLU A 203 -21.19 16.50 9.71
CA GLU A 203 -20.91 17.78 10.39
C GLU A 203 -21.56 17.90 11.77
N GLN A 204 -22.61 17.12 12.05
CA GLN A 204 -23.27 17.04 13.36
C GLN A 204 -22.58 16.09 14.34
N ARG A 205 -21.61 15.30 13.88
CA ARG A 205 -20.94 14.26 14.65
C ARG A 205 -19.49 14.63 14.93
N LYS A 206 -19.23 15.19 16.13
CA LYS A 206 -17.88 15.59 16.55
C LYS A 206 -16.87 14.43 16.48
N ASP A 207 -17.29 13.24 16.87
CA ASP A 207 -16.45 12.04 16.83
C ASP A 207 -16.02 11.70 15.40
N LEU A 208 -16.94 11.70 14.43
CA LEU A 208 -16.58 11.49 13.02
C LEU A 208 -15.64 12.57 12.48
N VAL A 209 -15.89 13.83 12.85
CA VAL A 209 -15.08 14.98 12.39
C VAL A 209 -13.65 14.92 12.96
N LEU A 210 -13.51 14.63 14.26
CA LEU A 210 -12.23 14.70 14.96
C LEU A 210 -11.43 13.41 14.95
N THR A 211 -12.12 12.24 14.91
CA THR A 211 -11.48 10.93 15.04
C THR A 211 -11.66 10.02 13.82
N GLY A 212 -12.57 10.37 12.89
CA GLY A 212 -12.91 9.56 11.73
C GLY A 212 -13.79 8.34 12.04
N ARG A 213 -14.19 8.13 13.31
CA ARG A 213 -15.07 7.03 13.73
C ARG A 213 -16.08 7.47 14.78
N THR A 214 -17.17 6.71 14.89
CA THR A 214 -18.14 6.92 15.96
C THR A 214 -17.57 6.42 17.30
N LEU A 215 -17.64 7.25 18.34
CA LEU A 215 -17.27 6.90 19.72
C LEU A 215 -18.50 6.52 20.54
N PHE A 216 -19.65 7.14 20.24
CA PHE A 216 -20.95 6.88 20.86
C PHE A 216 -22.02 6.73 19.78
N GLY A 217 -23.11 6.08 20.12
CA GLY A 217 -24.30 5.94 19.29
C GLY A 217 -24.92 4.57 19.38
N ALA A 218 -26.20 4.50 19.07
CA ALA A 218 -26.90 3.24 18.91
C ALA A 218 -26.58 2.62 17.55
N PRO A 219 -26.50 1.27 17.44
CA PRO A 219 -26.42 0.63 16.15
C PRO A 219 -27.68 0.91 15.32
N SER A 220 -27.55 0.87 14.00
CA SER A 220 -28.69 0.93 13.08
C SER A 220 -29.64 -0.25 13.33
N CYS A 221 -30.95 -0.04 13.13
CA CYS A 221 -31.93 -1.13 13.18
C CYS A 221 -31.67 -2.20 12.11
N LYS A 222 -31.07 -1.83 10.99
CA LYS A 222 -30.57 -2.73 9.96
C LYS A 222 -29.10 -2.40 9.69
N GLY A 223 -28.24 -3.38 9.87
CA GLY A 223 -26.82 -3.35 9.49
C GLY A 223 -26.59 -4.10 8.18
N GLN A 224 -25.83 -5.17 8.25
CA GLN A 224 -25.49 -6.02 7.10
C GLN A 224 -26.09 -7.44 7.18
N GLU A 225 -27.14 -7.64 7.98
CA GLU A 225 -27.70 -8.96 8.32
C GLU A 225 -28.24 -9.73 7.09
N MET A 226 -28.64 -9.02 6.05
CA MET A 226 -29.22 -9.63 4.84
C MET A 226 -28.17 -9.82 3.73
N ASP A 227 -26.94 -9.38 3.93
CA ASP A 227 -25.84 -9.38 2.95
C ASP A 227 -26.23 -8.78 1.58
N ASP A 228 -27.20 -7.86 1.59
CA ASP A 228 -27.83 -7.30 0.39
C ASP A 228 -27.11 -6.05 -0.15
N HIS A 229 -26.10 -5.55 0.53
CA HIS A 229 -25.36 -4.37 0.08
C HIS A 229 -24.29 -4.71 -0.96
N TYR A 230 -23.48 -5.74 -0.72
CA TYR A 230 -22.34 -6.09 -1.58
C TYR A 230 -22.73 -6.31 -3.05
N PHE A 231 -23.78 -7.07 -3.33
CA PHE A 231 -24.31 -7.32 -4.67
C PHE A 231 -25.43 -6.35 -5.08
N GLY A 232 -25.73 -5.35 -4.26
CA GLY A 232 -26.76 -4.37 -4.53
C GLY A 232 -26.38 -3.42 -5.67
N ALA A 233 -27.39 -2.85 -6.32
CA ALA A 233 -27.17 -1.80 -7.31
C ALA A 233 -26.58 -0.55 -6.66
N LEU A 234 -25.67 0.13 -7.37
CA LEU A 234 -25.13 1.41 -6.95
C LEU A 234 -26.28 2.45 -6.88
N LYS A 235 -26.41 3.11 -5.74
CA LYS A 235 -27.37 4.22 -5.59
C LYS A 235 -26.96 5.38 -6.50
N PRO A 236 -27.92 6.11 -7.11
CA PRO A 236 -27.61 7.15 -8.11
C PRO A 236 -26.55 8.16 -7.64
N ARG A 237 -26.67 8.71 -6.44
CA ARG A 237 -25.72 9.68 -5.86
C ARG A 237 -24.31 9.09 -5.72
N VAL A 238 -24.21 7.81 -5.32
CA VAL A 238 -22.93 7.08 -5.22
C VAL A 238 -22.35 6.80 -6.60
N ALA A 239 -23.19 6.41 -7.57
CA ALA A 239 -22.77 6.18 -8.94
C ALA A 239 -22.21 7.46 -9.60
N ASP A 240 -22.84 8.60 -9.33
CA ASP A 240 -22.36 9.92 -9.80
C ASP A 240 -21.02 10.30 -9.20
N PHE A 241 -20.84 10.09 -7.89
CA PHE A 241 -19.57 10.25 -7.21
C PHE A 241 -18.48 9.34 -7.81
N MET A 242 -18.77 8.05 -7.97
CA MET A 242 -17.82 7.09 -8.52
C MET A 242 -17.42 7.40 -9.97
N ARG A 243 -18.33 7.96 -10.76
CA ARG A 243 -18.04 8.42 -12.13
C ARG A 243 -17.08 9.62 -12.11
N ASP A 244 -17.38 10.66 -11.32
CA ASP A 244 -16.53 11.84 -11.19
C ASP A 244 -15.14 11.48 -10.62
N LEU A 245 -15.11 10.54 -9.69
CA LEU A 245 -13.85 10.01 -9.12
C LEU A 245 -13.00 9.33 -10.20
N ASP A 246 -13.56 8.39 -10.98
CA ASP A 246 -12.85 7.72 -12.07
C ASP A 246 -12.31 8.72 -13.09
N GLU A 247 -13.16 9.65 -13.55
CA GLU A 247 -12.76 10.68 -14.53
C GLU A 247 -11.62 11.56 -14.00
N THR A 248 -11.66 11.91 -12.72
CA THR A 248 -10.62 12.72 -12.07
C THR A 248 -9.32 11.92 -11.96
N LEU A 249 -9.39 10.67 -11.52
CA LEU A 249 -8.23 9.79 -11.37
C LEU A 249 -7.57 9.46 -12.72
N TRP A 250 -8.38 9.19 -13.76
CA TRP A 250 -7.84 8.94 -15.11
C TRP A 250 -7.05 10.12 -15.66
N LYS A 251 -7.47 11.37 -15.41
CA LYS A 251 -6.68 12.56 -15.80
C LYS A 251 -5.28 12.56 -15.19
N TYR A 252 -5.15 12.02 -13.97
CA TYR A 252 -3.87 11.87 -13.27
C TYR A 252 -3.15 10.55 -13.57
N GLY A 253 -3.62 9.77 -14.55
CA GLY A 253 -2.98 8.52 -14.95
C GLY A 253 -3.16 7.36 -13.97
N VAL A 254 -4.06 7.47 -13.00
CA VAL A 254 -4.41 6.37 -12.11
C VAL A 254 -5.33 5.40 -12.85
N LEU A 255 -4.92 4.13 -12.91
CA LEU A 255 -5.64 3.07 -13.61
C LEU A 255 -6.79 2.50 -12.75
N SER A 256 -7.73 3.34 -12.26
CA SER A 256 -8.93 2.86 -11.59
C SER A 256 -9.74 1.98 -12.55
N LYS A 257 -10.07 0.75 -12.14
CA LYS A 257 -10.67 -0.26 -13.02
C LYS A 257 -12.03 -0.74 -12.55
N SER A 258 -12.12 -1.12 -11.29
CA SER A 258 -13.32 -1.71 -10.71
C SER A 258 -13.83 -0.84 -9.56
N LYS A 259 -15.15 -0.77 -9.45
CA LYS A 259 -15.86 -0.08 -8.38
C LYS A 259 -17.13 -0.84 -8.05
N HIS A 260 -17.40 -1.05 -6.77
CA HIS A 260 -18.58 -1.76 -6.30
C HIS A 260 -18.90 -1.40 -4.84
N ASN A 261 -20.04 -1.88 -4.37
CA ASN A 261 -20.37 -1.84 -2.96
C ASN A 261 -19.57 -2.90 -2.17
N GLU A 262 -19.26 -2.60 -0.92
CA GLU A 262 -18.73 -3.53 0.05
C GLU A 262 -19.81 -4.04 1.02
N ALA A 263 -19.44 -4.94 1.95
CA ALA A 263 -20.40 -5.65 2.79
C ALA A 263 -21.14 -4.74 3.77
N ALA A 264 -20.47 -3.74 4.36
CA ALA A 264 -21.12 -2.83 5.29
C ALA A 264 -21.97 -1.77 4.57
N PRO A 265 -23.08 -1.32 5.17
CA PRO A 265 -23.86 -0.20 4.64
C PRO A 265 -23.01 1.04 4.40
N ALA A 266 -23.16 1.65 3.23
CA ALA A 266 -22.40 2.82 2.77
C ALA A 266 -20.89 2.58 2.58
N GLN A 267 -20.46 1.34 2.53
CA GLN A 267 -19.08 0.95 2.21
C GLN A 267 -18.95 0.60 0.73
N HIS A 268 -17.82 0.98 0.16
CA HIS A 268 -17.52 0.80 -1.26
C HIS A 268 -16.04 0.50 -1.44
N GLU A 269 -15.68 0.01 -2.64
CA GLU A 269 -14.31 -0.26 -3.03
C GLU A 269 -13.98 0.33 -4.40
N LEU A 270 -12.73 0.75 -4.56
CA LEU A 270 -12.09 1.07 -5.82
C LEU A 270 -10.84 0.21 -5.97
N ALA A 271 -10.78 -0.60 -7.02
CA ALA A 271 -9.63 -1.43 -7.34
C ALA A 271 -8.94 -0.92 -8.61
N PRO A 272 -7.65 -0.51 -8.54
CA PRO A 272 -6.86 -0.14 -9.70
C PRO A 272 -6.22 -1.36 -10.37
N ILE A 273 -5.83 -1.21 -11.63
CA ILE A 273 -4.85 -2.10 -12.24
C ILE A 273 -3.50 -1.87 -11.55
N PHE A 274 -2.75 -2.92 -11.30
CA PHE A 274 -1.41 -2.84 -10.71
C PHE A 274 -0.44 -2.04 -11.57
N SER A 275 0.53 -1.41 -10.93
CA SER A 275 1.65 -0.73 -11.58
C SER A 275 2.96 -0.98 -10.84
N THR A 276 4.07 -0.43 -11.34
CA THR A 276 5.33 -0.44 -10.60
C THR A 276 5.13 0.17 -9.22
N MET A 277 5.77 -0.40 -8.23
CA MET A 277 5.42 -0.20 -6.83
C MET A 277 5.50 1.26 -6.37
N ASN A 278 6.53 2.01 -6.77
CA ASN A 278 6.65 3.44 -6.44
C ASN A 278 5.51 4.28 -7.05
N VAL A 279 5.15 4.00 -8.31
CA VAL A 279 4.02 4.67 -8.99
C VAL A 279 2.70 4.30 -8.33
N ALA A 280 2.49 3.02 -7.98
CA ALA A 280 1.29 2.58 -7.29
C ALA A 280 1.12 3.23 -5.91
N VAL A 281 2.23 3.39 -5.17
CA VAL A 281 2.24 4.07 -3.86
C VAL A 281 1.84 5.54 -4.01
N ASP A 282 2.45 6.26 -4.96
CA ASP A 282 2.09 7.65 -5.26
C ASP A 282 0.64 7.77 -5.72
N SER A 283 0.20 6.91 -6.63
CA SER A 283 -1.17 6.86 -7.13
C SER A 283 -2.19 6.61 -6.02
N ASN A 284 -1.88 5.75 -5.05
CA ASN A 284 -2.77 5.49 -3.93
C ASN A 284 -2.89 6.70 -2.98
N GLN A 285 -1.79 7.42 -2.71
CA GLN A 285 -1.84 8.66 -1.94
C GLN A 285 -2.70 9.72 -2.66
N LEU A 286 -2.51 9.87 -3.95
CA LEU A 286 -3.31 10.77 -4.78
C LEU A 286 -4.79 10.33 -4.79
N THR A 287 -5.07 9.04 -4.90
CA THR A 287 -6.43 8.49 -4.86
C THR A 287 -7.14 8.86 -3.56
N MET A 288 -6.48 8.71 -2.42
CA MET A 288 -7.05 9.06 -1.12
C MET A 288 -7.35 10.56 -0.97
N ASP A 289 -6.51 11.44 -1.52
CA ASP A 289 -6.76 12.88 -1.56
C ASP A 289 -7.95 13.21 -2.46
N VAL A 290 -7.96 12.68 -3.67
CA VAL A 290 -9.01 12.92 -4.68
C VAL A 290 -10.37 12.40 -4.20
N MET A 291 -10.44 11.21 -3.59
CA MET A 291 -11.68 10.65 -3.04
C MET A 291 -12.36 11.61 -2.06
N LYS A 292 -11.60 12.19 -1.14
CA LYS A 292 -12.12 13.14 -0.15
C LYS A 292 -12.67 14.40 -0.82
N LYS A 293 -11.93 14.94 -1.79
CA LYS A 293 -12.33 16.17 -2.52
C LYS A 293 -13.55 15.95 -3.40
N VAL A 294 -13.60 14.82 -4.12
CA VAL A 294 -14.74 14.49 -4.98
C VAL A 294 -15.99 14.22 -4.13
N ALA A 295 -15.88 13.54 -3.00
CA ALA A 295 -17.02 13.32 -2.11
C ALA A 295 -17.70 14.64 -1.69
N LEU A 296 -16.91 15.66 -1.37
CA LEU A 296 -17.44 16.98 -1.01
C LEU A 296 -18.24 17.65 -2.12
N ARG A 297 -17.89 17.42 -3.41
CA ARG A 297 -18.65 17.95 -4.55
C ARG A 297 -20.05 17.31 -4.67
N HIS A 298 -20.22 16.13 -4.10
CA HIS A 298 -21.48 15.37 -4.09
C HIS A 298 -22.21 15.46 -2.74
N ASP A 299 -21.91 16.47 -1.91
CA ASP A 299 -22.46 16.62 -0.55
C ASP A 299 -22.28 15.37 0.33
N MET A 300 -21.18 14.66 0.14
CA MET A 300 -20.78 13.50 0.92
C MET A 300 -19.39 13.71 1.52
N VAL A 301 -19.06 12.87 2.50
CA VAL A 301 -17.71 12.78 3.08
C VAL A 301 -17.21 11.36 2.92
N CYS A 302 -15.99 11.22 2.39
CA CYS A 302 -15.31 9.94 2.27
C CYS A 302 -14.51 9.67 3.56
N LEU A 303 -14.86 8.60 4.26
CA LEU A 303 -14.16 8.12 5.44
C LEU A 303 -13.20 7.02 5.06
N LEU A 304 -11.93 7.22 5.38
CA LEU A 304 -10.85 6.24 5.17
C LEU A 304 -10.41 5.57 6.47
N HIS A 305 -11.07 5.86 7.60
CA HIS A 305 -10.81 5.16 8.85
C HIS A 305 -11.15 3.67 8.69
N GLU A 306 -10.35 2.79 9.28
CA GLU A 306 -10.47 1.35 9.17
C GLU A 306 -11.77 0.79 9.77
N LYS A 307 -12.31 1.45 10.79
CA LYS A 307 -13.54 1.03 11.48
C LYS A 307 -14.37 2.24 11.89
N PRO A 308 -15.01 2.96 10.93
CA PRO A 308 -15.79 4.14 11.26
C PRO A 308 -17.02 3.82 12.12
N PHE A 309 -17.56 2.64 11.96
CA PHE A 309 -18.80 2.21 12.64
C PHE A 309 -18.60 0.84 13.29
N ALA A 310 -18.94 0.73 14.56
CA ALA A 310 -18.93 -0.52 15.28
C ALA A 310 -20.05 -1.47 14.80
N GLY A 311 -19.84 -2.77 14.89
CA GLY A 311 -20.85 -3.79 14.58
C GLY A 311 -21.01 -4.14 13.10
N VAL A 312 -20.31 -3.44 12.19
CA VAL A 312 -20.29 -3.75 10.75
C VAL A 312 -18.86 -3.94 10.26
N ASN A 313 -18.65 -4.41 9.03
CA ASN A 313 -17.31 -4.58 8.47
C ASN A 313 -16.51 -3.27 8.48
N GLY A 314 -15.22 -3.38 8.64
CA GLY A 314 -14.27 -2.29 8.49
C GLY A 314 -13.68 -2.23 7.09
N SER A 315 -12.90 -1.17 6.81
CA SER A 315 -12.25 -0.95 5.52
C SER A 315 -10.77 -1.27 5.57
N GLY A 316 -10.32 -2.05 4.61
CA GLY A 316 -8.93 -2.41 4.38
C GLY A 316 -8.38 -1.82 3.09
N LYS A 317 -7.18 -2.30 2.76
CA LYS A 317 -6.49 -2.01 1.52
C LYS A 317 -5.71 -3.24 1.12
N HIS A 318 -6.37 -4.16 0.41
CA HIS A 318 -5.72 -5.39 -0.02
C HIS A 318 -4.60 -5.09 -1.00
N ASN A 319 -3.41 -5.53 -0.67
CA ASN A 319 -2.19 -5.16 -1.36
C ASN A 319 -1.74 -6.33 -2.25
N ASN A 320 -2.12 -6.29 -3.52
CA ASN A 320 -1.81 -7.31 -4.52
C ASN A 320 -0.36 -7.14 -5.00
N TRP A 321 0.57 -7.87 -4.38
CA TRP A 321 2.01 -7.78 -4.62
C TRP A 321 2.49 -8.87 -5.59
N SER A 322 3.33 -8.50 -6.55
CA SER A 322 3.98 -9.44 -7.47
C SER A 322 5.40 -8.99 -7.85
N LEU A 323 6.13 -9.90 -8.50
CA LEU A 323 7.52 -9.71 -8.90
C LEU A 323 7.70 -10.17 -10.34
N SER A 324 8.19 -9.28 -11.22
CA SER A 324 8.28 -9.57 -12.64
C SER A 324 9.49 -8.93 -13.32
N THR A 325 9.88 -9.49 -14.45
CA THR A 325 10.76 -8.83 -15.42
C THR A 325 10.09 -8.81 -16.79
N THR A 326 10.73 -8.28 -17.81
CA THR A 326 10.13 -8.18 -19.15
C THR A 326 9.66 -9.52 -19.67
N GLY A 327 8.34 -9.69 -19.81
CA GLY A 327 7.72 -10.91 -20.34
C GLY A 327 7.64 -12.09 -19.37
N LEU A 328 8.08 -11.96 -18.12
CA LEU A 328 8.07 -13.05 -17.14
C LEU A 328 7.55 -12.56 -15.78
N ASN A 329 6.42 -13.11 -15.32
CA ASN A 329 5.98 -13.00 -13.94
C ASN A 329 6.57 -14.15 -13.12
N LEU A 330 7.36 -13.85 -12.10
CA LEU A 330 8.03 -14.86 -11.27
C LEU A 330 7.06 -15.58 -10.31
N LEU A 331 5.84 -15.07 -10.18
CA LEU A 331 4.75 -15.68 -9.42
C LEU A 331 3.72 -16.39 -10.32
N ASP A 332 3.99 -16.56 -11.60
CA ASP A 332 3.18 -17.40 -12.48
C ASP A 332 3.62 -18.86 -12.34
N PRO A 333 2.77 -19.74 -11.76
CA PRO A 333 3.10 -21.14 -11.58
C PRO A 333 3.18 -21.88 -12.92
N GLY A 334 2.54 -21.37 -13.96
CA GLY A 334 2.34 -22.05 -15.22
C GLY A 334 1.37 -23.24 -15.10
N PRO A 335 1.19 -24.01 -16.19
CA PRO A 335 0.26 -25.15 -16.20
C PRO A 335 0.76 -26.37 -15.40
N HIS A 336 2.03 -26.42 -15.04
CA HIS A 336 2.69 -27.49 -14.30
C HIS A 336 3.56 -26.92 -13.17
N PRO A 337 2.94 -26.42 -12.08
CA PRO A 337 3.67 -25.81 -10.97
C PRO A 337 4.74 -26.72 -10.35
N GLU A 338 4.46 -28.03 -10.28
CA GLU A 338 5.33 -29.06 -9.70
C GLU A 338 6.66 -29.21 -10.43
N SER A 339 6.69 -28.87 -11.71
CA SER A 339 7.89 -28.92 -12.56
C SER A 339 8.56 -27.56 -12.76
N ASN A 340 7.89 -26.46 -12.39
CA ASN A 340 8.43 -25.12 -12.50
C ASN A 340 9.38 -24.81 -11.32
N THR A 341 10.63 -25.23 -11.44
CA THR A 341 11.63 -25.10 -10.36
C THR A 341 11.95 -23.66 -10.00
N LEU A 342 11.90 -22.73 -10.95
CA LEU A 342 12.09 -21.30 -10.68
C LEU A 342 10.94 -20.76 -9.81
N PHE A 343 9.69 -21.04 -10.20
CA PHE A 343 8.52 -20.66 -9.41
C PHE A 343 8.58 -21.25 -8.00
N MET A 344 8.92 -22.54 -7.87
CA MET A 344 9.02 -23.22 -6.56
C MET A 344 10.12 -22.62 -5.67
N LEU A 345 11.23 -22.19 -6.26
CA LEU A 345 12.27 -21.46 -5.52
C LEU A 345 11.78 -20.09 -5.06
N VAL A 346 11.11 -19.32 -5.92
CA VAL A 346 10.54 -18.02 -5.59
C VAL A 346 9.51 -18.16 -4.47
N LEU A 347 8.61 -19.15 -4.58
CA LEU A 347 7.62 -19.46 -3.55
C LEU A 347 8.28 -19.81 -2.21
N ALA A 348 9.31 -20.65 -2.21
CA ALA A 348 10.06 -21.01 -1.00
C ALA A 348 10.72 -19.78 -0.36
N CYS A 349 11.28 -18.87 -1.16
CA CYS A 349 11.84 -17.60 -0.67
C CYS A 349 10.80 -16.72 0.04
N ILE A 350 9.60 -16.60 -0.55
CA ILE A 350 8.53 -15.79 0.01
C ILE A 350 8.01 -16.41 1.31
N ILE A 351 7.74 -17.70 1.34
CA ILE A 351 7.29 -18.40 2.56
C ILE A 351 8.31 -18.25 3.67
N LYS A 352 9.61 -18.42 3.39
CA LYS A 352 10.69 -18.18 4.35
C LYS A 352 10.70 -16.72 4.86
N ALA A 353 10.56 -15.76 3.96
CA ALA A 353 10.55 -14.34 4.30
C ALA A 353 9.37 -14.00 5.24
N VAL A 354 8.17 -14.45 4.89
CA VAL A 354 6.96 -14.19 5.67
C VAL A 354 7.04 -14.86 7.05
N ASP A 355 7.48 -16.12 7.12
CA ASP A 355 7.63 -16.82 8.40
C ASP A 355 8.70 -16.19 9.30
N LYS A 356 9.85 -15.85 8.73
CA LYS A 356 10.96 -15.27 9.52
C LYS A 356 10.63 -13.88 10.06
N TYR A 357 9.93 -13.06 9.27
CA TYR A 357 9.66 -11.65 9.57
C TYR A 357 8.19 -11.34 9.88
N GLN A 358 7.41 -12.35 10.34
CA GLN A 358 5.99 -12.19 10.65
C GLN A 358 5.69 -11.04 11.63
N GLY A 359 6.51 -10.85 12.68
CA GLY A 359 6.35 -9.74 13.62
C GLY A 359 6.58 -8.37 12.97
N LEU A 360 7.56 -8.25 12.08
CA LEU A 360 7.84 -7.02 11.32
C LEU A 360 6.71 -6.71 10.33
N LEU A 361 6.20 -7.75 9.62
CA LEU A 361 5.04 -7.62 8.73
C LEU A 361 3.77 -7.22 9.50
N ARG A 362 3.58 -7.70 10.74
CA ARG A 362 2.49 -7.22 11.60
C ARG A 362 2.72 -5.77 12.06
N ALA A 363 3.96 -5.41 12.40
CA ALA A 363 4.30 -4.04 12.83
C ALA A 363 4.09 -3.01 11.71
N CYS A 364 4.40 -3.37 10.45
CA CYS A 364 4.29 -2.43 9.34
C CYS A 364 2.84 -2.07 8.94
N ILE A 365 1.85 -2.83 9.43
CA ILE A 365 0.42 -2.55 9.21
C ILE A 365 -0.29 -2.09 10.49
N ALA A 366 0.45 -1.87 11.54
CA ALA A 366 -0.09 -1.48 12.84
C ALA A 366 -0.53 0.00 12.84
N SER A 367 -1.71 0.25 13.37
CA SER A 367 -2.26 1.58 13.64
C SER A 367 -3.43 1.48 14.62
N ALA A 368 -3.75 2.58 15.31
CA ALA A 368 -4.91 2.62 16.21
C ALA A 368 -6.22 2.23 15.48
N GLY A 369 -6.41 2.75 14.26
CA GLY A 369 -7.59 2.41 13.46
C GLY A 369 -7.65 0.93 13.07
N ASN A 370 -6.52 0.35 12.70
CA ASN A 370 -6.46 -1.05 12.26
C ASN A 370 -6.63 -2.05 13.42
N ASP A 371 -6.31 -1.66 14.66
CA ASP A 371 -6.59 -2.47 15.86
C ASP A 371 -8.10 -2.69 16.05
N HIS A 372 -8.94 -1.74 15.62
CA HIS A 372 -10.41 -1.91 15.65
C HIS A 372 -10.94 -2.80 14.53
N ARG A 373 -10.18 -2.96 13.42
CA ARG A 373 -10.61 -3.70 12.24
C ARG A 373 -10.21 -5.17 12.29
N LEU A 374 -8.96 -5.49 12.67
CA LEU A 374 -8.41 -6.86 12.59
C LEU A 374 -9.18 -7.85 13.46
N GLY A 375 -9.36 -9.08 12.94
CA GLY A 375 -9.92 -10.21 13.68
C GLY A 375 -11.39 -10.49 13.46
N GLY A 376 -12.04 -9.85 12.50
CA GLY A 376 -13.44 -10.12 12.16
C GLY A 376 -13.96 -9.26 11.02
N GLY A 377 -15.15 -9.57 10.50
CA GLY A 377 -15.77 -8.79 9.43
C GLY A 377 -14.90 -8.72 8.16
N GLU A 378 -14.45 -9.87 7.67
CA GLU A 378 -13.54 -10.04 6.50
C GLU A 378 -12.12 -9.50 6.69
N ALA A 379 -11.80 -8.89 7.83
CA ALA A 379 -10.43 -8.51 8.16
C ALA A 379 -9.67 -9.69 8.77
N PRO A 380 -8.42 -9.97 8.34
CA PRO A 380 -7.67 -11.10 8.86
C PRO A 380 -7.34 -10.93 10.35
N PRO A 381 -7.06 -12.04 11.06
CA PRO A 381 -6.61 -11.98 12.45
C PRO A 381 -5.20 -11.38 12.56
N ALA A 382 -4.79 -11.03 13.78
CA ALA A 382 -3.47 -10.48 14.08
C ALA A 382 -2.32 -11.49 13.93
N ILE A 383 -2.62 -12.75 13.67
CA ILE A 383 -1.66 -13.83 13.41
C ILE A 383 -1.40 -13.90 11.91
N LEU A 384 -0.15 -13.74 11.50
CA LEU A 384 0.23 -13.86 10.09
C LEU A 384 0.29 -15.34 9.69
N SER A 385 -0.43 -15.70 8.64
CA SER A 385 -0.38 -17.01 7.99
C SER A 385 -0.44 -16.85 6.47
N VAL A 386 0.01 -17.87 5.74
CA VAL A 386 0.04 -17.90 4.28
C VAL A 386 -0.93 -18.95 3.76
N TYR A 387 -1.80 -18.55 2.85
CA TYR A 387 -2.70 -19.44 2.11
C TYR A 387 -2.16 -19.65 0.69
N LEU A 388 -2.07 -20.91 0.27
CA LEU A 388 -1.57 -21.29 -1.06
C LEU A 388 -2.65 -21.91 -1.97
N GLY A 389 -3.77 -22.31 -1.40
CA GLY A 389 -4.75 -23.17 -2.06
C GLY A 389 -4.36 -24.65 -2.06
N ASP A 390 -5.33 -25.49 -2.42
CA ASP A 390 -5.22 -26.95 -2.31
C ASP A 390 -4.07 -27.53 -3.14
N GLU A 391 -3.89 -27.05 -4.37
CA GLU A 391 -2.92 -27.60 -5.31
C GLU A 391 -1.47 -27.31 -4.88
N LEU A 392 -1.14 -26.03 -4.65
CA LEU A 392 0.21 -25.67 -4.23
C LEU A 392 0.53 -26.20 -2.83
N GLY A 393 -0.46 -26.23 -1.93
CA GLY A 393 -0.32 -26.86 -0.61
C GLY A 393 0.06 -28.35 -0.72
N ALA A 394 -0.62 -29.09 -1.58
CA ALA A 394 -0.34 -30.50 -1.81
C ALA A 394 1.03 -30.72 -2.50
N ILE A 395 1.44 -29.83 -3.41
CA ILE A 395 2.79 -29.87 -4.02
C ILE A 395 3.87 -29.65 -2.96
N VAL A 396 3.71 -28.64 -2.11
CA VAL A 396 4.65 -28.36 -1.00
C VAL A 396 4.75 -29.55 -0.06
N ASP A 397 3.64 -30.18 0.30
CA ASP A 397 3.63 -31.38 1.15
C ASP A 397 4.34 -32.56 0.47
N SER A 398 4.12 -32.79 -0.82
CA SER A 398 4.79 -33.84 -1.60
C SER A 398 6.31 -33.65 -1.62
N ILE A 399 6.78 -32.41 -1.84
CA ILE A 399 8.21 -32.06 -1.81
C ILE A 399 8.82 -32.34 -0.42
N VAL A 400 8.13 -31.92 0.66
CA VAL A 400 8.60 -32.16 2.04
C VAL A 400 8.69 -33.64 2.34
N MET A 401 7.67 -34.41 1.94
CA MET A 401 7.63 -35.87 2.16
C MET A 401 8.59 -36.63 1.23
N GLY A 402 9.10 -36.02 0.15
CA GLY A 402 9.91 -36.68 -0.87
C GLY A 402 9.12 -37.67 -1.70
N LYS A 403 7.87 -37.35 -2.00
CA LYS A 403 6.95 -38.13 -2.84
C LYS A 403 6.64 -37.36 -4.12
N ASP A 404 6.37 -38.10 -5.19
CA ASP A 404 5.90 -37.47 -6.43
C ASP A 404 4.49 -36.92 -6.23
N TYR A 405 4.28 -35.71 -6.73
CA TYR A 405 2.95 -35.12 -6.78
C TYR A 405 2.15 -35.70 -7.94
N VAL A 406 0.93 -36.10 -7.67
CA VAL A 406 -0.01 -36.55 -8.70
C VAL A 406 -1.05 -35.47 -8.92
N PRO A 407 -1.04 -34.75 -10.07
CA PRO A 407 -2.00 -33.69 -10.35
C PRO A 407 -3.44 -34.20 -10.26
N LYS A 408 -4.27 -33.52 -9.49
CA LYS A 408 -5.72 -33.68 -9.56
C LYS A 408 -6.16 -33.13 -10.90
N ARG A 409 -6.86 -33.96 -11.75
CA ARG A 409 -7.39 -33.49 -13.03
C ARG A 409 -8.23 -32.23 -12.80
N ALA A 410 -7.94 -31.17 -13.57
CA ALA A 410 -8.79 -30.00 -13.63
C ALA A 410 -10.23 -30.39 -13.94
N ILE A 411 -11.15 -30.11 -13.04
CA ILE A 411 -12.57 -30.37 -13.26
C ILE A 411 -13.04 -29.32 -14.27
N LYS A 412 -13.38 -29.75 -15.48
CA LYS A 412 -14.08 -28.89 -16.43
C LYS A 412 -15.49 -28.63 -15.90
N GLY A 413 -15.77 -27.44 -15.45
CA GLY A 413 -17.08 -27.06 -14.96
C GLY A 413 -18.04 -26.87 -16.14
N SER A 414 -18.97 -27.81 -16.28
CA SER A 414 -20.22 -27.54 -17.01
C SER A 414 -21.29 -27.27 -15.97
N ILE A 415 -21.89 -26.09 -16.01
CA ILE A 415 -23.01 -25.75 -15.13
C ILE A 415 -24.35 -26.33 -15.63
N GLY A 416 -24.32 -27.20 -16.65
CA GLY A 416 -25.51 -27.89 -17.19
C GLY A 416 -26.47 -27.01 -17.97
N VAL A 417 -26.09 -25.77 -18.28
CA VAL A 417 -26.83 -24.86 -19.15
C VAL A 417 -26.20 -24.91 -20.53
N PRO A 418 -26.94 -25.37 -21.59
CA PRO A 418 -26.38 -25.57 -22.92
C PRO A 418 -25.72 -24.34 -23.54
N GLU A 419 -26.24 -23.15 -23.25
CA GLU A 419 -25.75 -21.86 -23.74
C GLU A 419 -24.54 -21.34 -22.97
N SER A 420 -24.19 -21.96 -21.83
CA SER A 420 -23.08 -21.52 -21.00
C SER A 420 -21.75 -22.07 -21.51
N PRO A 421 -20.70 -21.24 -21.57
CA PRO A 421 -19.39 -21.72 -21.96
C PRO A 421 -18.85 -22.72 -20.93
N ILE A 422 -18.13 -23.72 -21.41
CA ILE A 422 -17.34 -24.61 -20.56
C ILE A 422 -16.05 -23.87 -20.20
N PHE A 423 -15.80 -23.68 -18.92
CA PHE A 423 -14.58 -23.04 -18.44
C PHE A 423 -13.83 -23.93 -17.43
N PRO A 424 -12.50 -23.84 -17.36
CA PRO A 424 -11.77 -24.53 -16.31
C PRO A 424 -12.15 -23.92 -14.95
N ILE A 425 -12.47 -24.78 -13.98
CA ILE A 425 -12.63 -24.33 -12.59
C ILE A 425 -11.22 -24.03 -12.08
N ASP A 426 -11.04 -22.83 -11.54
CA ASP A 426 -9.81 -22.44 -10.88
C ASP A 426 -9.63 -23.31 -9.63
N SER A 427 -8.42 -23.85 -9.45
CA SER A 427 -8.07 -24.66 -8.27
C SER A 427 -7.74 -23.80 -7.04
N THR A 428 -7.65 -22.48 -7.21
CA THR A 428 -7.36 -21.52 -6.15
C THR A 428 -8.64 -20.82 -5.67
N ASP A 429 -9.20 -21.27 -4.56
CA ASP A 429 -10.23 -20.52 -3.86
C ASP A 429 -9.59 -19.41 -3.01
N ARG A 430 -10.36 -18.37 -2.68
CA ARG A 430 -9.94 -17.30 -1.77
C ARG A 430 -10.33 -17.67 -0.33
N ASN A 431 -9.36 -17.83 0.55
CA ASN A 431 -9.63 -17.90 1.98
C ASN A 431 -9.78 -16.46 2.54
N ARG A 432 -11.02 -16.03 2.78
CA ARG A 432 -11.35 -14.69 3.26
C ARG A 432 -10.70 -14.31 4.59
N THR A 433 -10.28 -15.31 5.39
CA THR A 433 -9.65 -15.09 6.69
C THR A 433 -8.13 -15.07 6.62
N SER A 434 -7.54 -15.39 5.46
CA SER A 434 -6.08 -15.42 5.30
C SER A 434 -5.48 -14.02 5.23
N PRO A 435 -4.47 -13.70 6.04
CA PRO A 435 -3.78 -12.42 6.00
C PRO A 435 -2.83 -12.26 4.80
N PHE A 436 -2.35 -13.36 4.23
CA PHE A 436 -1.43 -13.36 3.08
C PHE A 436 -1.75 -14.54 2.16
N ALA A 437 -2.45 -14.28 1.07
CA ALA A 437 -2.99 -15.31 0.19
C ALA A 437 -2.37 -15.29 -1.20
N PHE A 438 -2.00 -16.46 -1.73
CA PHE A 438 -1.64 -16.63 -3.13
C PHE A 438 -2.90 -16.65 -3.99
N THR A 439 -2.96 -15.81 -5.02
CA THR A 439 -4.13 -15.65 -5.88
C THR A 439 -3.78 -15.84 -7.37
N GLY A 440 -3.09 -16.93 -7.67
CA GLY A 440 -2.78 -17.40 -9.02
C GLY A 440 -1.48 -16.87 -9.61
N ASN A 441 -1.16 -15.59 -9.49
CA ASN A 441 0.07 -15.00 -10.02
C ASN A 441 0.60 -13.82 -9.17
N LYS A 442 0.12 -13.71 -7.95
CA LYS A 442 0.47 -12.67 -6.99
C LYS A 442 0.11 -13.10 -5.58
N PHE A 443 0.64 -12.40 -4.59
CA PHE A 443 0.20 -12.50 -3.21
C PHE A 443 -0.64 -11.29 -2.82
N GLU A 444 -1.75 -11.53 -2.18
CA GLU A 444 -2.64 -10.53 -1.62
C GLU A 444 -2.35 -10.38 -0.12
N PHE A 445 -1.77 -9.25 0.27
CA PHE A 445 -1.56 -8.90 1.68
C PHE A 445 -2.75 -8.10 2.20
N ARG A 446 -3.61 -8.75 2.98
CA ARG A 446 -4.96 -8.29 3.34
C ARG A 446 -5.04 -7.50 4.64
N MET A 447 -3.94 -7.38 5.39
CA MET A 447 -3.93 -6.79 6.72
C MET A 447 -3.86 -5.26 6.72
N LEU A 448 -3.56 -4.61 5.60
CA LEU A 448 -3.41 -3.15 5.55
C LEU A 448 -4.74 -2.44 5.81
N GLY A 449 -4.70 -1.38 6.63
CA GLY A 449 -5.84 -0.51 6.86
C GLY A 449 -6.09 0.46 5.71
N SER A 450 -7.35 0.86 5.51
CA SER A 450 -7.76 1.73 4.40
C SER A 450 -7.14 3.13 4.42
N SER A 451 -6.84 3.69 5.60
CA SER A 451 -6.17 5.00 5.72
C SER A 451 -4.66 4.92 5.54
N GLN A 452 -4.09 3.72 5.52
CA GLN A 452 -2.65 3.50 5.60
C GLN A 452 -1.93 3.83 4.29
N ASN A 453 -0.74 4.43 4.39
CA ASN A 453 0.21 4.50 3.29
C ASN A 453 0.84 3.13 3.05
N ILE A 454 0.85 2.67 1.81
CA ILE A 454 1.32 1.32 1.46
C ILE A 454 2.84 1.21 1.27
N ALA A 455 3.61 2.30 1.41
CA ALA A 455 5.05 2.26 1.20
C ALA A 455 5.77 1.34 2.20
N LEU A 456 5.48 1.48 3.50
CA LEU A 456 6.15 0.69 4.55
C LEU A 456 5.87 -0.82 4.44
N PRO A 457 4.62 -1.30 4.29
CA PRO A 457 4.35 -2.73 4.10
C PRO A 457 5.09 -3.33 2.90
N ASN A 458 5.14 -2.59 1.80
CA ASN A 458 5.85 -3.02 0.60
C ASN A 458 7.38 -2.96 0.77
N THR A 459 7.90 -1.97 1.49
CA THR A 459 9.33 -1.90 1.86
C THR A 459 9.74 -3.12 2.66
N VAL A 460 8.94 -3.48 3.68
CA VAL A 460 9.19 -4.65 4.53
C VAL A 460 9.16 -5.94 3.71
N LEU A 461 8.11 -6.13 2.90
CA LEU A 461 7.94 -7.33 2.09
C LEU A 461 9.09 -7.49 1.08
N ASN A 462 9.40 -6.43 0.33
CA ASN A 462 10.52 -6.43 -0.64
C ASN A 462 11.84 -6.77 0.05
N THR A 463 12.13 -6.16 1.20
CA THR A 463 13.40 -6.34 1.91
C THR A 463 13.54 -7.76 2.47
N ALA A 464 12.46 -8.29 3.07
CA ALA A 464 12.43 -9.66 3.59
C ALA A 464 12.61 -10.72 2.49
N VAL A 465 11.95 -10.51 1.34
CA VAL A 465 12.10 -11.40 0.18
C VAL A 465 13.48 -11.26 -0.46
N ALA A 466 14.01 -10.03 -0.59
CA ALA A 466 15.37 -9.78 -1.08
C ALA A 466 16.44 -10.50 -0.25
N GLU A 467 16.29 -10.48 1.08
CA GLU A 467 17.21 -11.20 1.98
C GLU A 467 17.14 -12.72 1.75
N SER A 468 15.96 -13.27 1.57
CA SER A 468 15.81 -14.69 1.24
C SER A 468 16.45 -15.06 -0.11
N PHE A 469 16.24 -14.23 -1.14
CA PHE A 469 16.91 -14.40 -2.43
C PHE A 469 18.44 -14.31 -2.33
N ARG A 470 18.95 -13.32 -1.58
CA ARG A 470 20.39 -13.17 -1.35
C ARG A 470 20.98 -14.42 -0.73
N GLN A 471 20.38 -14.94 0.34
CA GLN A 471 20.84 -16.16 1.00
C GLN A 471 20.78 -17.38 0.08
N PHE A 472 19.75 -17.49 -0.75
CA PHE A 472 19.60 -18.59 -1.69
C PHE A 472 20.65 -18.49 -2.80
N ALA A 473 20.91 -17.29 -3.32
CA ALA A 473 21.96 -17.07 -4.31
C ALA A 473 23.34 -17.43 -3.74
N ASP A 474 23.65 -17.02 -2.50
CA ASP A 474 24.92 -17.36 -1.84
C ASP A 474 25.16 -18.89 -1.75
N VAL A 475 24.09 -19.66 -1.51
CA VAL A 475 24.17 -21.14 -1.46
C VAL A 475 24.34 -21.74 -2.86
N LEU A 476 23.54 -21.27 -3.82
CA LEU A 476 23.47 -21.88 -5.16
C LEU A 476 24.65 -21.53 -6.05
N GLU A 477 25.20 -20.31 -5.95
CA GLU A 477 26.40 -19.87 -6.67
C GLU A 477 27.64 -20.68 -6.28
N ASN A 478 27.70 -21.18 -5.04
CA ASN A 478 28.81 -21.96 -4.51
C ASN A 478 28.59 -23.49 -4.60
N ALA A 479 27.48 -23.92 -5.20
CA ALA A 479 27.12 -25.34 -5.26
C ALA A 479 27.92 -26.09 -6.32
N LYS A 480 28.47 -27.28 -5.95
CA LYS A 480 29.15 -28.17 -6.92
C LYS A 480 28.19 -28.76 -7.96
N ASN A 481 26.95 -28.99 -7.58
CA ASN A 481 25.87 -29.45 -8.45
C ASN A 481 24.64 -28.62 -8.17
N PHE A 482 24.27 -27.78 -9.13
CA PHE A 482 23.18 -26.82 -9.01
C PHE A 482 21.83 -27.49 -8.74
N ASP A 483 21.45 -28.49 -9.54
CA ASP A 483 20.12 -29.13 -9.45
C ASP A 483 19.92 -29.83 -8.12
N THR A 484 20.94 -30.53 -7.63
CA THR A 484 20.90 -31.22 -6.34
C THR A 484 20.80 -30.19 -5.19
N ALA A 485 21.56 -29.09 -5.27
CA ALA A 485 21.55 -28.04 -4.26
C ALA A 485 20.19 -27.29 -4.26
N LEU A 486 19.65 -27.02 -5.44
CA LEU A 486 18.35 -26.37 -5.63
C LEU A 486 17.22 -27.20 -5.02
N ALA A 487 17.13 -28.48 -5.40
CA ALA A 487 16.10 -29.39 -4.87
C ALA A 487 16.18 -29.52 -3.35
N LYS A 488 17.40 -29.66 -2.82
CA LYS A 488 17.64 -29.72 -1.37
C LYS A 488 17.20 -28.43 -0.67
N LEU A 489 17.60 -27.29 -1.21
CA LEU A 489 17.31 -25.96 -0.64
C LEU A 489 15.80 -25.70 -0.59
N ILE A 490 15.07 -25.98 -1.66
CA ILE A 490 13.61 -25.84 -1.71
C ILE A 490 12.96 -26.75 -0.66
N LYS A 491 13.35 -28.04 -0.64
CA LYS A 491 12.80 -29.02 0.31
C LYS A 491 13.03 -28.61 1.77
N GLU A 492 14.27 -28.25 2.13
CA GLU A 492 14.62 -27.84 3.49
C GLU A 492 13.89 -26.57 3.89
N THR A 493 13.75 -25.61 2.97
CA THR A 493 13.03 -24.37 3.22
C THR A 493 11.55 -24.63 3.52
N PHE A 494 10.86 -25.38 2.68
CA PHE A 494 9.48 -25.74 2.96
C PHE A 494 9.33 -26.52 4.27
N LYS A 495 10.21 -27.49 4.52
CA LYS A 495 10.19 -28.26 5.78
C LYS A 495 10.30 -27.35 7.01
N ASN A 496 11.16 -26.34 6.98
CA ASN A 496 11.44 -25.48 8.12
C ASN A 496 10.41 -24.36 8.29
N HIS A 497 9.74 -23.91 7.21
CA HIS A 497 8.89 -22.75 7.20
C HIS A 497 7.41 -23.02 6.90
N LYS A 498 7.03 -24.28 6.60
CA LYS A 498 5.62 -24.62 6.34
C LYS A 498 4.69 -24.41 7.53
N ARG A 499 5.22 -24.18 8.72
CA ARG A 499 4.43 -23.87 9.93
C ARG A 499 3.53 -22.64 9.74
N ILE A 500 3.90 -21.71 8.82
CA ILE A 500 3.12 -20.50 8.51
C ILE A 500 1.98 -20.77 7.53
N LEU A 501 2.00 -21.93 6.85
CA LEU A 501 0.95 -22.29 5.90
C LEU A 501 -0.30 -22.72 6.66
N PHE A 502 -1.42 -22.09 6.35
CA PHE A 502 -2.71 -22.42 6.95
C PHE A 502 -3.84 -22.26 5.94
N ASP A 503 -4.65 -23.29 5.88
CA ASP A 503 -5.88 -23.34 5.10
C ASP A 503 -7.03 -23.74 6.00
N GLY A 504 -7.73 -22.75 6.56
CA GLY A 504 -8.80 -22.95 7.52
C GLY A 504 -9.43 -21.65 7.96
N ASN A 505 -10.32 -21.72 8.94
CA ASN A 505 -10.95 -20.53 9.52
C ASN A 505 -10.00 -19.81 10.49
N GLY A 506 -9.37 -18.72 10.02
CA GLY A 506 -8.46 -17.90 10.81
C GLY A 506 -9.11 -17.19 12.02
N TYR A 507 -10.45 -17.14 12.10
CA TYR A 507 -11.16 -16.52 13.22
C TYR A 507 -11.42 -17.48 14.40
N SER A 508 -11.16 -18.78 14.20
CA SER A 508 -11.46 -19.77 15.24
C SER A 508 -10.48 -19.71 16.41
N ASP A 509 -10.98 -19.97 17.62
CA ASP A 509 -10.14 -20.13 18.81
C ASP A 509 -9.16 -21.30 18.67
N ASP A 510 -9.52 -22.32 17.90
CA ASP A 510 -8.65 -23.45 17.62
C ASP A 510 -7.43 -23.05 16.78
N TRP A 511 -7.62 -22.11 15.82
CA TRP A 511 -6.49 -21.54 15.09
C TRP A 511 -5.52 -20.80 16.01
N GLN A 512 -6.02 -20.02 16.97
CA GLN A 512 -5.13 -19.32 17.90
C GLN A 512 -4.29 -20.29 18.74
N LYS A 513 -4.88 -21.39 19.20
CA LYS A 513 -4.17 -22.46 19.92
C LYS A 513 -3.15 -23.16 19.03
N GLU A 514 -3.53 -23.49 17.80
CA GLU A 514 -2.68 -24.14 16.83
C GLU A 514 -1.51 -23.24 16.42
N ALA A 515 -1.76 -21.96 16.16
CA ALA A 515 -0.73 -20.98 15.83
C ALA A 515 0.30 -20.84 16.97
N ALA A 516 -0.15 -20.79 18.20
CA ALA A 516 0.73 -20.80 19.38
C ALA A 516 1.56 -22.08 19.46
N ALA A 517 0.96 -23.25 19.22
CA ALA A 517 1.67 -24.54 19.20
C ALA A 517 2.71 -24.60 18.06
N ARG A 518 2.44 -23.95 16.93
CA ARG A 518 3.37 -23.82 15.80
C ARG A 518 4.47 -22.76 16.04
N GLY A 519 4.40 -21.98 17.14
CA GLY A 519 5.32 -20.89 17.47
C GLY A 519 5.16 -19.67 16.57
N LEU A 520 3.95 -19.41 16.05
CA LEU A 520 3.63 -18.20 15.31
C LEU A 520 3.34 -17.05 16.27
N ALA A 521 3.73 -15.83 15.88
CA ALA A 521 3.49 -14.65 16.70
C ALA A 521 2.01 -14.23 16.62
N ASN A 522 1.40 -14.02 17.79
CA ASN A 522 0.12 -13.35 17.92
C ASN A 522 0.35 -11.98 18.57
N LEU A 523 0.20 -10.91 17.79
CA LEU A 523 0.43 -9.53 18.20
C LEU A 523 -0.89 -8.75 18.05
N PRO A 524 -1.82 -8.89 19.01
CA PRO A 524 -3.18 -8.40 18.87
C PRO A 524 -3.26 -6.87 18.77
N THR A 525 -2.39 -6.14 19.48
CA THR A 525 -2.38 -4.68 19.48
C THR A 525 -1.21 -4.11 18.69
N SER A 526 -1.39 -2.89 18.20
CA SER A 526 -0.30 -2.14 17.54
C SER A 526 0.88 -1.90 18.47
N VAL A 527 0.64 -1.69 19.77
CA VAL A 527 1.69 -1.51 20.78
C VAL A 527 2.55 -2.77 20.89
N ASP A 528 1.94 -3.97 20.89
CA ASP A 528 2.69 -5.23 20.91
C ASP A 528 3.49 -5.43 19.62
N ALA A 529 2.92 -5.05 18.49
CA ALA A 529 3.59 -5.14 17.20
C ALA A 529 4.79 -4.19 17.12
N TYR A 530 4.67 -2.93 17.52
CA TYR A 530 5.76 -1.95 17.48
C TYR A 530 6.97 -2.38 18.31
N LYS A 531 6.76 -3.03 19.47
CA LYS A 531 7.86 -3.58 20.29
C LYS A 531 8.77 -4.57 19.53
N THR A 532 8.28 -5.16 18.45
CA THR A 532 9.06 -6.09 17.63
C THR A 532 9.87 -5.38 16.54
N PHE A 533 9.58 -4.10 16.25
CA PHE A 533 10.13 -3.38 15.10
C PHE A 533 11.67 -3.26 15.19
N MET A 534 12.19 -2.89 16.35
CA MET A 534 13.63 -2.72 16.61
C MET A 534 14.33 -4.01 17.06
N SER A 535 13.74 -5.20 16.83
CA SER A 535 14.48 -6.44 17.13
C SER A 535 15.76 -6.55 16.29
N GLU A 536 16.82 -7.13 16.87
CA GLU A 536 18.15 -7.25 16.25
C GLU A 536 18.07 -7.80 14.80
N LYS A 537 17.28 -8.87 14.59
CA LYS A 537 17.09 -9.46 13.25
C LYS A 537 16.48 -8.50 12.23
N ASN A 538 15.64 -7.54 12.66
CA ASN A 538 15.02 -6.56 11.78
C ASN A 538 15.98 -5.42 11.46
N VAL A 539 16.77 -4.98 12.45
CA VAL A 539 17.83 -3.98 12.24
C VAL A 539 18.87 -4.54 11.27
N GLU A 540 19.31 -5.80 11.48
CA GLU A 540 20.23 -6.47 10.57
C GLU A 540 19.66 -6.60 9.15
N LEU A 541 18.37 -6.95 9.02
CA LEU A 541 17.69 -7.05 7.72
C LEU A 541 17.81 -5.75 6.92
N PHE A 542 17.43 -4.63 7.52
CA PHE A 542 17.40 -3.36 6.81
C PHE A 542 18.79 -2.78 6.57
N SER A 543 19.67 -2.86 7.55
CA SER A 543 21.02 -2.30 7.44
C SER A 543 21.91 -3.08 6.47
N SER A 544 21.85 -4.43 6.48
CA SER A 544 22.65 -5.27 5.57
C SER A 544 22.30 -5.10 4.09
N LEU A 545 21.05 -4.75 3.80
CA LEU A 545 20.56 -4.47 2.44
C LEU A 545 20.59 -2.97 2.08
N GLY A 546 21.01 -2.10 3.02
CA GLY A 546 21.11 -0.66 2.81
C GLY A 546 19.76 0.04 2.64
N VAL A 547 18.67 -0.53 3.18
CA VAL A 547 17.31 0.02 3.03
C VAL A 547 17.03 1.09 4.09
N MET A 548 17.32 0.80 5.36
CA MET A 548 17.25 1.75 6.47
C MET A 548 18.42 1.52 7.42
N SER A 549 18.93 2.60 7.99
CA SER A 549 19.88 2.53 9.12
C SER A 549 19.15 2.26 10.43
N GLU A 550 19.89 1.87 11.47
CA GLU A 550 19.31 1.72 12.81
C GLU A 550 18.72 3.03 13.33
N THR A 551 19.37 4.17 13.09
CA THR A 551 18.87 5.50 13.46
C THR A 551 17.54 5.82 12.76
N GLU A 552 17.43 5.53 11.46
CA GLU A 552 16.20 5.70 10.70
C GLU A 552 15.07 4.80 11.23
N MET A 553 15.37 3.57 11.63
CA MET A 553 14.38 2.66 12.20
C MET A 553 13.92 3.11 13.58
N ARG A 554 14.85 3.50 14.47
CA ARG A 554 14.54 3.99 15.82
C ARG A 554 13.64 5.22 15.78
N SER A 555 13.96 6.18 14.92
CA SER A 555 13.15 7.37 14.71
C SER A 555 11.70 7.03 14.28
N ARG A 556 11.55 6.02 13.41
CA ARG A 556 10.22 5.55 12.97
C ARG A 556 9.44 4.88 14.09
N GLU A 557 10.09 4.02 14.87
CA GLU A 557 9.45 3.36 16.02
C GLU A 557 8.89 4.39 17.01
N GLU A 558 9.69 5.39 17.39
CA GLU A 558 9.25 6.47 18.27
C GLU A 558 8.04 7.23 17.71
N ILE A 559 8.06 7.55 16.41
CA ILE A 559 6.96 8.23 15.74
C ILE A 559 5.69 7.35 15.72
N TYR A 560 5.81 6.04 15.55
CA TYR A 560 4.66 5.13 15.56
C TYR A 560 4.01 5.09 16.94
N PHE A 561 4.78 4.97 18.01
CA PHE A 561 4.26 5.05 19.38
C PHE A 561 3.63 6.41 19.69
N GLU A 562 4.29 7.49 19.29
CA GLU A 562 3.77 8.85 19.48
C GLU A 562 2.46 9.08 18.74
N ASN A 563 2.38 8.68 17.48
CA ASN A 563 1.15 8.80 16.68
C ASN A 563 0.01 7.96 17.27
N TYR A 564 0.29 6.73 17.70
CA TYR A 564 -0.69 5.89 18.37
C TYR A 564 -1.25 6.57 19.64
N ALA A 565 -0.35 7.05 20.51
CA ALA A 565 -0.72 7.72 21.74
C ALA A 565 -1.53 9.01 21.47
N LYS A 566 -1.16 9.81 20.47
CA LYS A 566 -1.88 11.02 20.08
C LYS A 566 -3.29 10.71 19.57
N ILE A 567 -3.46 9.69 18.74
CA ILE A 567 -4.77 9.29 18.21
C ILE A 567 -5.69 8.88 19.38
N ILE A 568 -5.24 7.98 20.24
CA ILE A 568 -6.02 7.53 21.41
C ILE A 568 -6.35 8.70 22.35
N ASN A 569 -5.41 9.63 22.54
CA ASN A 569 -5.66 10.83 23.37
C ASN A 569 -6.72 11.75 22.75
N ILE A 570 -6.70 11.94 21.42
CA ILE A 570 -7.74 12.72 20.71
C ILE A 570 -9.11 12.06 20.88
N GLU A 571 -9.19 10.75 20.73
CA GLU A 571 -10.43 9.99 20.96
C GLU A 571 -10.94 10.17 22.40
N ALA A 572 -10.07 10.01 23.39
CA ALA A 572 -10.42 10.17 24.81
C ALA A 572 -10.92 11.59 25.11
N LEU A 573 -10.24 12.62 24.64
CA LEU A 573 -10.66 14.01 24.83
C LEU A 573 -12.00 14.30 24.13
N THR A 574 -12.20 13.77 22.93
CA THR A 574 -13.47 13.88 22.20
C THR A 574 -14.61 13.19 22.95
N MET A 575 -14.37 12.01 23.51
CA MET A 575 -15.35 11.32 24.36
C MET A 575 -15.74 12.17 25.58
N ILE A 576 -14.77 12.73 26.30
CA ILE A 576 -15.01 13.59 27.46
C ILE A 576 -15.85 14.81 27.07
N GLU A 577 -15.51 15.46 25.96
CA GLU A 577 -16.29 16.61 25.48
C GLU A 577 -17.73 16.23 25.13
N MET A 578 -17.94 15.16 24.37
CA MET A 578 -19.28 14.69 23.99
C MET A 578 -20.11 14.29 25.22
N VAL A 579 -19.51 13.57 26.18
CA VAL A 579 -20.21 13.19 27.41
C VAL A 579 -20.63 14.44 28.17
N SER A 580 -19.72 15.38 28.37
CA SER A 580 -19.98 16.56 29.22
C SER A 580 -20.97 17.54 28.58
N ARG A 581 -20.92 17.73 27.26
CA ARG A 581 -21.69 18.78 26.56
C ARG A 581 -22.96 18.28 25.88
N ASP A 582 -22.98 17.02 25.48
CA ASP A 582 -24.08 16.49 24.67
C ASP A 582 -24.86 15.39 25.43
N ILE A 583 -24.17 14.37 25.99
CA ILE A 583 -24.82 13.18 26.55
C ILE A 583 -25.43 13.47 27.94
N VAL A 584 -24.66 14.02 28.88
CA VAL A 584 -25.15 14.32 30.24
C VAL A 584 -26.35 15.30 30.21
N PRO A 585 -26.32 16.40 29.45
CA PRO A 585 -27.48 17.28 29.30
C PRO A 585 -28.71 16.57 28.72
N ALA A 586 -28.52 15.72 27.69
CA ALA A 586 -29.61 14.97 27.07
C ALA A 586 -30.23 13.96 28.06
N VAL A 587 -29.41 13.22 28.78
CA VAL A 587 -29.89 12.27 29.83
C VAL A 587 -30.64 13.02 30.93
N SER A 588 -30.12 14.15 31.40
CA SER A 588 -30.75 14.97 32.43
C SER A 588 -32.11 15.51 31.97
N ALA A 589 -32.21 15.97 30.72
CA ALA A 589 -33.46 16.42 30.13
C ALA A 589 -34.49 15.29 30.03
N TYR A 590 -34.08 14.14 29.49
CA TYR A 590 -34.96 12.99 29.37
C TYR A 590 -35.42 12.42 30.71
N THR A 591 -34.54 12.42 31.74
CA THR A 591 -34.91 12.00 33.10
C THR A 591 -35.99 12.91 33.70
N ARG A 592 -35.90 14.23 33.47
CA ARG A 592 -36.94 15.18 33.87
C ARG A 592 -38.26 14.88 33.15
N ASP A 593 -38.22 14.70 31.83
CA ASP A 593 -39.42 14.40 31.03
C ASP A 593 -40.11 13.09 31.51
N LEU A 594 -39.35 12.09 31.94
CA LEU A 594 -39.89 10.84 32.54
C LEU A 594 -40.50 11.09 33.93
N ALA A 595 -39.87 11.94 34.76
CA ALA A 595 -40.41 12.31 36.07
C ALA A 595 -41.72 13.07 35.92
N ASP A 596 -41.78 14.04 35.04
CA ASP A 596 -43.01 14.81 34.73
C ASP A 596 -44.14 13.88 34.21
N ALA A 597 -43.81 12.92 33.38
CA ALA A 597 -44.78 11.93 32.88
C ALA A 597 -45.28 10.94 33.98
N ALA A 598 -44.48 10.69 35.01
CA ALA A 598 -44.84 9.82 36.11
C ALA A 598 -45.73 10.54 37.17
N GLU A 599 -45.80 11.87 37.18
CA GLU A 599 -46.66 12.66 38.05
C GLU A 599 -48.08 12.83 37.46
N ILE A 600 -48.34 12.50 36.23
CA ILE A 600 -49.63 12.45 35.56
C ILE A 600 -50.32 11.10 35.80
#